data_8c3d735c821b86bab15306d220d666cc
#
_entry.id   8c3d735c821b86bab15306d220d666cc
#
_cell.length_a   1.000
_cell.length_b   1.000
_cell.length_c   1.000
_cell.angle_alpha   90.00
_cell.angle_beta   90.00
_cell.angle_gamma   90.00
#
_symmetry.space_group_name_H-M   'P 1'
#
loop_
_entity.id
_entity.type
_entity.pdbx_description
1 polymer ?
#
loop_
_entity_poly.entity_id
_entity_poly.type
_entity_poly.pdbx_seq_one_letter_code
_entity_poly.pdbx_strand_id
1 'polypeptide(L)'
;SRRQRQMCIRDRKDTTLPDGDSVDNNQYTRYLLDNYNIKVVCDWTAGNASDFQQKVSLAIASASLPDAVVAPTRNYLVQAARADLLADLWPEFNQYASKQVKEIIETTEGRAINNATVDGTFCALPNISVDTDGVYLYFIRQDWLDQLGLEVPKTVDELGEVAQKFKDAGLSPDYAIAGIDNGGRTYSNFLNSSNNGYGFDAVYQAFNATPGYFLKDDSGELYWGTTTDEMKEALTTLHDWYEKGLINPEVGTTTNGDNANNVKNGTCGIFMGPWWSLGYGNPDSFRNDNNANWQAYPLYTKDGEWNIHMKDVGTTYTMVNKNASDDVKKAIVIMNNVLVRDESTFDTSVAIGWYPLRNCMAATDECEYEYDALMGIIKGEASADDYQQGGSKFNGLYKNLANDAATLKDVISEDYDGSRDLTVTDMDVNTNNGQFNRFYALLIGDRPYATLEPDHKIYSELYYTIDGMDTYWTLSLIHISEPTRLRRIS
;
A
#
# COMPACT_ATOMS: atom_id res chain seq x y z
N SER A 1 2.53 26.35 -28.40
CA SER A 1 2.43 25.40 -27.26
C SER A 1 1.36 24.34 -27.56
N ARG A 2 1.77 23.09 -27.77
CA ARG A 2 0.83 22.00 -28.00
C ARG A 2 0.17 21.65 -26.66
N ARG A 3 -1.15 21.63 -26.64
CA ARG A 3 -1.91 21.18 -25.46
C ARG A 3 -1.74 19.67 -25.33
N GLN A 4 -1.25 19.23 -24.19
CA GLN A 4 -1.26 17.83 -23.81
C GLN A 4 -2.50 17.57 -22.97
N ARG A 5 -3.26 16.54 -23.31
CA ARG A 5 -4.46 16.15 -22.58
C ARG A 5 -4.09 14.99 -21.67
N GLN A 6 -4.35 15.13 -20.41
CA GLN A 6 -4.08 14.12 -19.40
C GLN A 6 -5.26 13.98 -18.48
N MET A 7 -5.43 12.80 -17.93
CA MET A 7 -6.45 12.53 -16.93
C MET A 7 -5.84 12.56 -15.54
N CYS A 8 -6.46 13.31 -14.64
CA CYS A 8 -6.12 13.29 -13.22
C CYS A 8 -7.03 12.34 -12.47
N ILE A 9 -6.44 11.40 -11.71
CA ILE A 9 -7.16 10.58 -10.77
C ILE A 9 -7.31 11.34 -9.47
N ARG A 10 -8.53 11.39 -8.97
CA ARG A 10 -8.81 11.88 -7.63
C ARG A 10 -9.52 10.79 -6.84
N ASP A 11 -8.78 10.16 -5.95
CA ASP A 11 -9.29 9.11 -5.06
C ASP A 11 -9.45 9.56 -3.60
N ARG A 12 -9.25 10.84 -3.27
CA ARG A 12 -9.37 11.33 -1.88
C ARG A 12 -10.31 12.52 -1.78
N LYS A 13 -11.41 12.33 -1.09
CA LYS A 13 -12.35 13.39 -0.71
C LYS A 13 -11.79 14.42 0.27
N ASP A 14 -10.66 14.16 0.90
CA ASP A 14 -10.20 14.89 2.10
C ASP A 14 -9.06 15.88 1.85
N THR A 15 -8.55 16.00 0.63
CA THR A 15 -7.53 16.99 0.29
C THR A 15 -8.10 18.06 -0.62
N THR A 16 -8.24 19.27 -0.09
CA THR A 16 -8.62 20.44 -0.89
C THR A 16 -7.38 21.06 -1.51
N LEU A 17 -7.54 21.53 -2.75
CA LEU A 17 -6.55 22.45 -3.33
C LEU A 17 -6.65 23.81 -2.64
N PRO A 18 -5.54 24.57 -2.57
CA PRO A 18 -5.57 25.95 -2.11
C PRO A 18 -6.59 26.80 -2.87
N ASP A 19 -7.09 27.84 -2.23
CA ASP A 19 -8.04 28.77 -2.84
C ASP A 19 -7.46 29.36 -4.13
N GLY A 20 -8.23 29.25 -5.22
CA GLY A 20 -7.83 29.70 -6.54
C GLY A 20 -7.09 28.67 -7.39
N ASP A 21 -6.70 27.53 -6.83
CA ASP A 21 -6.13 26.41 -7.58
C ASP A 21 -7.24 25.52 -8.15
N SER A 22 -6.89 24.81 -9.23
CA SER A 22 -7.76 23.84 -9.90
C SER A 22 -6.95 22.61 -10.34
N VAL A 23 -7.64 21.60 -10.87
CA VAL A 23 -6.98 20.41 -11.41
C VAL A 23 -5.96 20.76 -12.49
N ASP A 24 -6.28 21.74 -13.34
CA ASP A 24 -5.42 22.16 -14.46
C ASP A 24 -4.45 23.28 -14.07
N ASN A 25 -4.59 23.89 -12.92
CA ASN A 25 -3.78 25.00 -12.46
C ASN A 25 -3.52 24.91 -10.96
N ASN A 26 -2.46 24.24 -10.59
CA ASN A 26 -1.97 24.08 -9.23
C ASN A 26 -0.43 24.11 -9.22
N GLN A 27 0.21 23.97 -8.05
CA GLN A 27 1.67 24.06 -7.99
C GLN A 27 2.37 23.08 -8.94
N TYR A 28 1.85 21.89 -9.13
CA TYR A 28 2.47 20.85 -9.95
C TYR A 28 2.35 21.15 -11.44
N THR A 29 1.15 21.53 -11.89
CA THR A 29 0.92 21.86 -13.31
C THR A 29 1.64 23.13 -13.71
N ARG A 30 1.73 24.13 -12.81
CA ARG A 30 2.55 25.34 -13.02
C ARG A 30 4.03 24.99 -13.12
N TYR A 31 4.56 24.17 -12.21
CA TYR A 31 5.95 23.73 -12.24
C TYR A 31 6.31 23.02 -13.54
N LEU A 32 5.45 22.10 -14.00
CA LEU A 32 5.63 21.39 -15.28
C LEU A 32 5.63 22.34 -16.48
N LEU A 33 4.75 23.35 -16.48
CA LEU A 33 4.68 24.35 -17.53
C LEU A 33 5.91 25.24 -17.55
N ASP A 34 6.29 25.79 -16.40
CA ASP A 34 7.35 26.80 -16.31
C ASP A 34 8.74 26.22 -16.55
N ASN A 35 9.00 24.99 -16.08
CA ASN A 35 10.33 24.38 -16.17
C ASN A 35 10.49 23.44 -17.37
N TYR A 36 9.43 22.84 -17.87
CA TYR A 36 9.48 21.81 -18.92
C TYR A 36 8.63 22.12 -20.14
N ASN A 37 7.90 23.24 -20.14
CA ASN A 37 6.93 23.59 -21.19
C ASN A 37 5.88 22.49 -21.42
N ILE A 38 5.49 21.79 -20.35
CA ILE A 38 4.46 20.75 -20.36
C ILE A 38 3.18 21.36 -19.82
N LYS A 39 2.18 21.52 -20.69
CA LYS A 39 0.84 21.95 -20.29
C LYS A 39 -0.05 20.76 -20.07
N VAL A 40 -0.52 20.61 -18.84
CA VAL A 40 -1.48 19.59 -18.45
C VAL A 40 -2.91 20.11 -18.65
N VAL A 41 -3.76 19.28 -19.24
CA VAL A 41 -5.21 19.53 -19.37
C VAL A 41 -5.93 18.26 -18.97
N CYS A 42 -6.80 18.36 -17.99
CA CYS A 42 -7.59 17.24 -17.49
C CYS A 42 -8.84 17.08 -18.36
N ASP A 43 -8.98 15.97 -19.06
CA ASP A 43 -10.15 15.69 -19.90
C ASP A 43 -11.42 15.37 -19.05
N TRP A 44 -11.23 14.66 -17.95
CA TRP A 44 -12.30 14.32 -17.02
C TRP A 44 -11.75 13.90 -15.64
N THR A 45 -12.59 14.02 -14.65
CA THR A 45 -12.31 13.61 -13.25
C THR A 45 -13.34 12.59 -12.78
N ALA A 46 -13.01 11.84 -11.75
CA ALA A 46 -13.90 10.92 -11.07
C ALA A 46 -14.02 11.27 -9.60
N GLY A 47 -15.18 11.06 -9.01
CA GLY A 47 -15.43 11.38 -7.60
C GLY A 47 -14.89 10.34 -6.63
N ASN A 48 -14.66 9.11 -7.11
CA ASN A 48 -14.17 7.99 -6.34
C ASN A 48 -13.51 6.93 -7.25
N ALA A 49 -12.89 5.92 -6.65
CA ALA A 49 -12.18 4.87 -7.38
C ALA A 49 -13.09 4.04 -8.29
N SER A 50 -14.33 3.74 -7.87
CA SER A 50 -15.28 2.97 -8.68
C SER A 50 -15.69 3.71 -9.94
N ASP A 51 -16.03 5.01 -9.81
CA ASP A 51 -16.37 5.86 -10.97
C ASP A 51 -15.19 5.99 -11.93
N PHE A 52 -13.98 6.08 -11.36
CA PHE A 52 -12.76 6.12 -12.15
C PHE A 52 -12.57 4.85 -12.99
N GLN A 53 -12.68 3.68 -12.35
CA GLN A 53 -12.57 2.38 -13.03
C GLN A 53 -13.63 2.23 -14.13
N GLN A 54 -14.86 2.65 -13.89
CA GLN A 54 -15.92 2.63 -14.89
C GLN A 54 -15.59 3.53 -16.09
N LYS A 55 -15.07 4.73 -15.86
CA LYS A 55 -14.65 5.64 -16.93
C LYS A 55 -13.50 5.08 -17.74
N VAL A 56 -12.49 4.47 -17.10
CA VAL A 56 -11.40 3.80 -17.82
C VAL A 56 -11.93 2.64 -18.65
N SER A 57 -12.80 1.80 -18.10
CA SER A 57 -13.43 0.69 -18.84
C SER A 57 -14.19 1.18 -20.06
N LEU A 58 -14.98 2.25 -19.92
CA LEU A 58 -15.74 2.85 -21.00
C LEU A 58 -14.81 3.42 -22.08
N ALA A 59 -13.73 4.12 -21.69
CA ALA A 59 -12.77 4.68 -22.61
C ALA A 59 -12.02 3.61 -23.42
N ILE A 60 -11.72 2.46 -22.79
CA ILE A 60 -11.14 1.29 -23.49
C ILE A 60 -12.19 0.71 -24.48
N ALA A 61 -13.40 0.45 -24.01
CA ALA A 61 -14.44 -0.16 -24.83
C ALA A 61 -14.85 0.70 -26.05
N SER A 62 -14.81 2.02 -25.90
CA SER A 62 -15.14 2.98 -26.97
C SER A 62 -13.93 3.47 -27.79
N ALA A 63 -12.74 2.93 -27.52
CA ALA A 63 -11.47 3.36 -28.12
C ALA A 63 -11.24 4.89 -28.03
N SER A 64 -11.63 5.50 -26.91
CA SER A 64 -11.58 6.95 -26.67
C SER A 64 -10.65 7.31 -25.50
N LEU A 65 -9.53 6.61 -25.38
CA LEU A 65 -8.52 6.94 -24.37
C LEU A 65 -8.00 8.37 -24.58
N PRO A 66 -7.81 9.15 -23.50
CA PRO A 66 -7.05 10.40 -23.56
C PRO A 66 -5.60 10.12 -23.97
N ASP A 67 -4.79 11.17 -24.12
CA ASP A 67 -3.36 11.03 -24.44
C ASP A 67 -2.64 10.11 -23.44
N ALA A 68 -2.97 10.23 -22.16
CA ALA A 68 -2.51 9.31 -21.13
C ALA A 68 -3.55 9.12 -20.01
N VAL A 69 -3.54 7.94 -19.41
CA VAL A 69 -4.42 7.55 -18.31
C VAL A 69 -3.77 6.47 -17.46
N VAL A 70 -4.05 6.50 -16.17
CA VAL A 70 -3.58 5.43 -15.26
C VAL A 70 -4.52 4.23 -15.34
N ALA A 71 -3.99 3.06 -15.64
CA ALA A 71 -4.68 1.80 -15.46
C ALA A 71 -4.69 1.44 -13.96
N PRO A 72 -5.87 1.26 -13.34
CA PRO A 72 -5.96 0.94 -11.92
C PRO A 72 -5.36 -0.41 -11.54
N THR A 73 -5.36 -1.34 -12.47
CA THR A 73 -4.75 -2.68 -12.35
C THR A 73 -4.16 -3.11 -13.69
N ARG A 74 -3.35 -4.18 -13.67
CA ARG A 74 -2.81 -4.75 -14.89
C ARG A 74 -3.87 -5.24 -15.87
N ASN A 75 -5.04 -5.65 -15.40
CA ASN A 75 -6.12 -6.07 -16.28
C ASN A 75 -6.54 -4.97 -17.26
N TYR A 76 -6.68 -3.73 -16.80
CA TYR A 76 -7.00 -2.59 -17.68
C TYR A 76 -5.89 -2.36 -18.72
N LEU A 77 -4.62 -2.49 -18.30
CA LEU A 77 -3.48 -2.41 -19.19
C LEU A 77 -3.55 -3.47 -20.31
N VAL A 78 -3.76 -4.74 -19.93
CA VAL A 78 -3.88 -5.87 -20.88
C VAL A 78 -5.05 -5.67 -21.83
N GLN A 79 -6.21 -5.25 -21.33
CA GLN A 79 -7.38 -4.97 -22.17
C GLN A 79 -7.10 -3.86 -23.18
N ALA A 80 -6.54 -2.75 -22.75
CA ALA A 80 -6.21 -1.63 -23.63
C ALA A 80 -5.13 -1.99 -24.68
N ALA A 81 -4.10 -2.73 -24.27
CA ALA A 81 -3.04 -3.19 -25.15
C ALA A 81 -3.57 -4.16 -26.24
N ARG A 82 -4.36 -5.14 -25.85
CA ARG A 82 -4.97 -6.11 -26.78
C ARG A 82 -6.05 -5.52 -27.69
N ALA A 83 -6.64 -4.39 -27.27
CA ALA A 83 -7.51 -3.59 -28.13
C ALA A 83 -6.71 -2.67 -29.09
N ASP A 84 -5.40 -2.78 -29.13
CA ASP A 84 -4.51 -1.98 -29.98
C ASP A 84 -4.66 -0.46 -29.73
N LEU A 85 -4.78 -0.05 -28.46
CA LEU A 85 -4.98 1.34 -28.08
C LEU A 85 -3.71 2.04 -27.55
N LEU A 86 -2.67 1.28 -27.23
CA LEU A 86 -1.50 1.79 -26.51
C LEU A 86 -0.28 1.94 -27.39
N ALA A 87 0.54 2.95 -27.07
CA ALA A 87 1.83 3.20 -27.69
C ALA A 87 2.89 2.26 -27.12
N ASP A 88 3.88 1.89 -27.92
CA ASP A 88 5.16 1.41 -27.41
C ASP A 88 5.92 2.60 -26.81
N LEU A 89 6.27 2.51 -25.53
CA LEU A 89 7.01 3.56 -24.80
C LEU A 89 8.50 3.27 -24.69
N TRP A 90 8.96 2.12 -25.18
CA TRP A 90 10.36 1.73 -25.02
C TRP A 90 11.35 2.73 -25.60
N PRO A 91 11.12 3.30 -26.81
CA PRO A 91 12.02 4.30 -27.37
C PRO A 91 12.15 5.56 -26.51
N GLU A 92 11.01 6.13 -26.09
CA GLU A 92 11.00 7.35 -25.28
C GLU A 92 11.53 7.10 -23.88
N PHE A 93 11.18 5.96 -23.29
CA PHE A 93 11.70 5.55 -21.98
C PHE A 93 13.22 5.43 -22.00
N ASN A 94 13.79 4.72 -22.95
CA ASN A 94 15.25 4.55 -23.06
C ASN A 94 15.97 5.87 -23.24
N GLN A 95 15.39 6.77 -24.02
CA GLN A 95 16.02 8.03 -24.36
C GLN A 95 15.86 9.08 -23.26
N TYR A 96 14.71 9.16 -22.58
CA TYR A 96 14.35 10.27 -21.72
C TYR A 96 14.17 9.91 -20.25
N ALA A 97 14.05 8.64 -19.86
CA ALA A 97 14.01 8.27 -18.47
C ALA A 97 15.32 8.63 -17.77
N SER A 98 15.20 9.28 -16.62
CA SER A 98 16.37 9.68 -15.83
C SER A 98 17.15 8.47 -15.31
N LYS A 99 18.41 8.71 -14.94
CA LYS A 99 19.22 7.68 -14.29
C LYS A 99 18.52 7.15 -13.02
N GLN A 100 17.93 8.04 -12.23
CA GLN A 100 17.22 7.69 -11.00
C GLN A 100 16.04 6.74 -11.26
N VAL A 101 15.18 7.08 -12.24
CA VAL A 101 14.05 6.23 -12.63
C VAL A 101 14.52 4.85 -13.07
N LYS A 102 15.60 4.79 -13.85
CA LYS A 102 16.19 3.52 -14.31
C LYS A 102 16.74 2.70 -13.14
N GLU A 103 17.47 3.32 -12.22
CA GLU A 103 18.01 2.66 -11.03
C GLU A 103 16.89 2.12 -10.11
N ILE A 104 15.79 2.88 -9.95
CA ILE A 104 14.62 2.39 -9.20
C ILE A 104 14.02 1.15 -9.88
N ILE A 105 13.84 1.19 -11.20
CA ILE A 105 13.32 0.05 -11.95
C ILE A 105 14.25 -1.17 -11.85
N GLU A 106 15.56 -0.98 -11.87
CA GLU A 106 16.56 -2.04 -11.73
C GLU A 106 16.42 -2.78 -10.39
N THR A 107 16.00 -2.11 -9.31
CA THR A 107 15.75 -2.77 -8.00
C THR A 107 14.66 -3.83 -8.06
N THR A 108 13.80 -3.79 -9.07
CA THR A 108 12.71 -4.78 -9.26
C THR A 108 13.15 -6.03 -10.02
N GLU A 109 14.44 -6.15 -10.39
CA GLU A 109 14.98 -7.30 -11.11
C GLU A 109 14.19 -7.67 -12.39
N GLY A 110 13.70 -6.63 -13.09
CA GLY A 110 12.92 -6.77 -14.32
C GLY A 110 11.42 -6.96 -14.13
N ARG A 111 10.94 -7.20 -12.93
CA ARG A 111 9.50 -7.44 -12.66
C ARG A 111 8.63 -6.27 -13.08
N ALA A 112 9.02 -5.04 -12.79
CA ALA A 112 8.25 -3.85 -13.17
C ALA A 112 8.10 -3.71 -14.69
N ILE A 113 9.17 -3.93 -15.43
CA ILE A 113 9.13 -3.90 -16.91
C ILE A 113 8.27 -5.04 -17.46
N ASN A 114 8.40 -6.25 -16.91
CA ASN A 114 7.59 -7.40 -17.33
C ASN A 114 6.11 -7.13 -17.08
N ASN A 115 5.76 -6.56 -15.94
CA ASN A 115 4.37 -6.23 -15.59
C ASN A 115 3.76 -5.15 -16.50
N ALA A 116 4.57 -4.22 -16.99
CA ALA A 116 4.16 -3.15 -17.91
C ALA A 116 4.27 -3.55 -19.39
N THR A 117 4.71 -4.78 -19.68
CA THR A 117 4.84 -5.34 -21.02
C THR A 117 3.68 -6.27 -21.31
N VAL A 118 3.00 -6.07 -22.43
CA VAL A 118 1.92 -6.93 -22.92
C VAL A 118 2.26 -7.38 -24.34
N ASP A 119 2.20 -8.68 -24.56
CA ASP A 119 2.48 -9.30 -25.87
C ASP A 119 3.80 -8.78 -26.50
N GLY A 120 4.83 -8.57 -25.67
CA GLY A 120 6.16 -8.11 -26.08
C GLY A 120 6.33 -6.59 -26.25
N THR A 121 5.30 -5.79 -25.98
CA THR A 121 5.33 -4.33 -26.11
C THR A 121 5.33 -3.67 -24.72
N PHE A 122 6.28 -2.81 -24.44
CA PHE A 122 6.31 -1.97 -23.23
C PHE A 122 5.35 -0.79 -23.38
N CYS A 123 4.13 -0.93 -22.88
CA CYS A 123 3.02 -0.04 -23.21
C CYS A 123 2.54 0.84 -22.06
N ALA A 124 3.23 0.85 -20.92
CA ALA A 124 2.92 1.73 -19.80
C ALA A 124 4.14 1.98 -18.92
N LEU A 125 4.11 3.06 -18.14
CA LEU A 125 5.06 3.28 -17.05
C LEU A 125 4.48 2.64 -15.77
N PRO A 126 5.14 1.65 -15.15
CA PRO A 126 4.68 1.04 -13.91
C PRO A 126 4.94 1.97 -12.73
N ASN A 127 4.07 1.96 -11.71
CA ASN A 127 4.45 2.45 -10.40
C ASN A 127 5.33 1.38 -9.71
N ILE A 128 6.17 1.81 -8.79
CA ILE A 128 7.03 0.92 -8.00
C ILE A 128 6.89 1.30 -6.55
N SER A 129 6.62 0.30 -5.71
CA SER A 129 6.50 0.44 -4.27
C SER A 129 7.69 -0.17 -3.56
N VAL A 130 7.96 0.30 -2.35
CA VAL A 130 8.92 -0.31 -1.44
C VAL A 130 8.47 -1.72 -1.02
N ASP A 131 9.42 -2.59 -0.75
CA ASP A 131 9.13 -3.98 -0.38
C ASP A 131 8.26 -4.08 0.89
N THR A 132 8.49 -3.20 1.86
CA THR A 132 7.74 -3.15 3.13
C THR A 132 6.32 -2.61 3.04
N ASP A 133 5.87 -2.14 1.89
CA ASP A 133 4.50 -1.64 1.72
C ASP A 133 3.43 -2.72 1.99
N GLY A 134 3.83 -4.00 1.93
CA GLY A 134 2.99 -5.16 2.24
C GLY A 134 2.94 -5.56 3.71
N VAL A 135 3.66 -4.87 4.60
CA VAL A 135 3.70 -5.19 6.02
C VAL A 135 2.34 -4.89 6.67
N TYR A 136 1.72 -5.93 7.20
CA TYR A 136 0.48 -5.87 7.97
C TYR A 136 0.74 -6.14 9.44
N LEU A 137 0.10 -5.33 10.30
CA LEU A 137 0.22 -5.39 11.75
C LEU A 137 -1.18 -5.52 12.36
N TYR A 138 -1.26 -5.93 13.61
CA TYR A 138 -2.44 -5.66 14.41
C TYR A 138 -2.19 -4.43 15.27
N PHE A 139 -3.26 -3.69 15.52
CA PHE A 139 -3.28 -2.48 16.33
C PHE A 139 -4.17 -2.71 17.52
N ILE A 140 -3.72 -2.31 18.70
CA ILE A 140 -4.40 -2.62 19.97
C ILE A 140 -4.37 -1.43 20.93
N ARG A 141 -5.39 -1.28 21.73
CA ARG A 141 -5.46 -0.34 22.84
C ARG A 141 -4.53 -0.79 23.96
N GLN A 142 -3.31 -0.23 23.97
CA GLN A 142 -2.31 -0.48 25.00
C GLN A 142 -2.82 -0.06 26.38
N ASP A 143 -3.51 1.06 26.48
CA ASP A 143 -4.11 1.55 27.72
C ASP A 143 -5.13 0.55 28.31
N TRP A 144 -5.83 -0.24 27.48
CA TRP A 144 -6.70 -1.31 27.96
C TRP A 144 -5.93 -2.53 28.43
N LEU A 145 -4.83 -2.88 27.75
CA LEU A 145 -3.92 -3.92 28.22
C LEU A 145 -3.37 -3.55 29.61
N ASP A 146 -2.86 -2.34 29.77
CA ASP A 146 -2.28 -1.82 31.01
C ASP A 146 -3.34 -1.80 32.14
N GLN A 147 -4.54 -1.34 31.83
CA GLN A 147 -5.68 -1.31 32.78
C GLN A 147 -6.04 -2.70 33.32
N LEU A 148 -5.94 -3.72 32.46
CA LEU A 148 -6.29 -5.09 32.82
C LEU A 148 -5.07 -5.92 33.27
N GLY A 149 -3.87 -5.35 33.26
CA GLY A 149 -2.63 -6.04 33.60
C GLY A 149 -2.30 -7.18 32.63
N LEU A 150 -2.58 -6.98 31.34
CA LEU A 150 -2.35 -7.97 30.28
C LEU A 150 -1.07 -7.69 29.54
N GLU A 151 -0.36 -8.75 29.19
CA GLU A 151 0.79 -8.67 28.29
C GLU A 151 0.33 -8.46 26.83
N VAL A 152 1.20 -7.91 26.01
CA VAL A 152 0.99 -7.76 24.56
C VAL A 152 0.89 -9.15 23.92
N PRO A 153 -0.22 -9.49 23.25
CA PRO A 153 -0.40 -10.78 22.62
C PRO A 153 0.56 -10.95 21.42
N LYS A 154 1.24 -12.09 21.36
CA LYS A 154 2.20 -12.42 20.30
C LYS A 154 1.59 -13.33 19.24
N THR A 155 0.73 -14.23 19.63
CA THR A 155 0.11 -15.24 18.76
C THR A 155 -1.36 -14.96 18.52
N VAL A 156 -1.94 -15.62 17.54
CA VAL A 156 -3.37 -15.52 17.22
C VAL A 156 -4.24 -15.96 18.40
N ASP A 157 -3.83 -17.02 19.08
CA ASP A 157 -4.57 -17.55 20.25
C ASP A 157 -4.55 -16.53 21.39
N GLU A 158 -3.40 -15.96 21.72
CA GLU A 158 -3.26 -14.91 22.75
C GLU A 158 -4.08 -13.65 22.38
N LEU A 159 -4.10 -13.27 21.08
CA LEU A 159 -4.89 -12.13 20.61
C LEU A 159 -6.40 -12.38 20.81
N GLY A 160 -6.87 -13.58 20.52
CA GLY A 160 -8.24 -13.99 20.77
C GLY A 160 -8.61 -13.96 22.25
N GLU A 161 -7.71 -14.42 23.15
CA GLU A 161 -7.88 -14.35 24.59
C GLU A 161 -7.97 -12.90 25.10
N VAL A 162 -7.11 -12.02 24.61
CA VAL A 162 -7.13 -10.60 24.96
C VAL A 162 -8.43 -9.95 24.47
N ALA A 163 -8.86 -10.24 23.24
CA ALA A 163 -10.13 -9.76 22.70
C ALA A 163 -11.32 -10.16 23.58
N GLN A 164 -11.34 -11.40 24.08
CA GLN A 164 -12.36 -11.87 25.02
C GLN A 164 -12.31 -11.11 26.34
N LYS A 165 -11.12 -10.87 26.90
CA LYS A 165 -10.95 -10.10 28.14
C LYS A 165 -11.39 -8.64 28.00
N PHE A 166 -11.15 -8.00 26.85
CA PHE A 166 -11.67 -6.66 26.58
C PHE A 166 -13.20 -6.63 26.59
N LYS A 167 -13.84 -7.65 26.02
CA LYS A 167 -15.28 -7.79 26.00
C LYS A 167 -15.83 -8.06 27.41
N ASP A 168 -15.25 -9.00 28.15
CA ASP A 168 -15.69 -9.38 29.51
C ASP A 168 -15.53 -8.22 30.50
N ALA A 169 -14.52 -7.37 30.30
CA ALA A 169 -14.33 -6.17 31.12
C ALA A 169 -15.28 -5.01 30.74
N GLY A 170 -16.09 -5.17 29.69
CA GLY A 170 -17.01 -4.13 29.21
C GLY A 170 -16.33 -2.97 28.48
N LEU A 171 -15.05 -3.11 28.10
CA LEU A 171 -14.32 -2.09 27.33
C LEU A 171 -14.77 -2.08 25.87
N SER A 172 -15.14 -3.23 25.32
CA SER A 172 -15.74 -3.40 24.01
C SER A 172 -16.94 -4.35 24.08
N PRO A 173 -18.08 -3.88 24.58
CA PRO A 173 -19.22 -4.77 24.92
C PRO A 173 -19.83 -5.45 23.69
N ASP A 174 -19.81 -4.81 22.54
CA ASP A 174 -20.40 -5.35 21.32
C ASP A 174 -19.46 -6.34 20.62
N TYR A 175 -18.22 -5.91 20.36
CA TYR A 175 -17.14 -6.71 19.75
C TYR A 175 -15.79 -6.05 20.00
N ALA A 176 -14.73 -6.84 20.07
CA ALA A 176 -13.39 -6.34 20.37
C ALA A 176 -12.55 -6.03 19.13
N ILE A 177 -12.81 -6.72 18.02
CA ILE A 177 -12.00 -6.68 16.78
C ILE A 177 -12.82 -6.08 15.64
N ALA A 178 -12.38 -4.93 15.14
CA ALA A 178 -12.91 -4.36 13.91
C ALA A 178 -12.40 -5.16 12.70
N GLY A 179 -13.29 -5.47 11.78
CA GLY A 179 -12.97 -6.22 10.59
C GLY A 179 -13.87 -5.83 9.42
N ILE A 180 -13.46 -6.20 8.22
CA ILE A 180 -14.19 -5.91 6.99
C ILE A 180 -14.24 -7.17 6.12
N ASP A 181 -15.39 -7.37 5.48
CA ASP A 181 -15.52 -8.20 4.31
C ASP A 181 -15.44 -7.34 3.05
N ASN A 182 -14.27 -7.28 2.46
CA ASN A 182 -14.01 -6.46 1.27
C ASN A 182 -14.54 -7.14 0.00
N GLY A 183 -15.86 -7.15 -0.16
CA GLY A 183 -16.53 -7.75 -1.31
C GLY A 183 -16.45 -9.29 -1.34
N GLY A 184 -16.69 -9.94 -0.22
CA GLY A 184 -16.58 -11.39 -0.02
C GLY A 184 -15.16 -11.85 0.35
N ARG A 185 -14.30 -10.91 0.76
CA ARG A 185 -12.91 -11.20 1.14
C ARG A 185 -12.61 -10.61 2.50
N THR A 186 -12.15 -11.43 3.39
CA THR A 186 -11.72 -11.02 4.74
C THR A 186 -10.25 -10.60 4.80
N TYR A 187 -9.60 -10.42 3.66
CA TYR A 187 -8.25 -9.91 3.51
C TYR A 187 -8.23 -8.64 2.64
N SER A 188 -7.20 -7.82 2.78
CA SER A 188 -7.19 -6.46 2.25
C SER A 188 -6.96 -6.36 0.75
N ASN A 189 -6.63 -7.42 0.07
CA ASN A 189 -6.31 -7.36 -1.36
C ASN A 189 -5.19 -6.34 -1.71
N PHE A 190 -4.28 -6.09 -0.75
CA PHE A 190 -3.23 -5.06 -0.86
C PHE A 190 -2.29 -5.27 -2.05
N LEU A 191 -2.25 -6.48 -2.58
CA LEU A 191 -1.49 -6.84 -3.78
C LEU A 191 -2.10 -6.23 -5.05
N ASN A 192 -3.36 -5.85 -5.02
CA ASN A 192 -4.09 -5.24 -6.14
C ASN A 192 -4.37 -3.75 -5.90
N SER A 193 -3.40 -2.95 -5.56
CA SER A 193 -3.50 -1.49 -5.45
C SER A 193 -4.37 -0.90 -4.35
N SER A 194 -5.26 -1.63 -3.72
CA SER A 194 -6.06 -1.12 -2.62
C SER A 194 -5.61 -1.70 -1.29
N ASN A 195 -4.69 -1.00 -0.63
CA ASN A 195 -4.36 -1.26 0.77
C ASN A 195 -5.57 -0.87 1.62
N ASN A 196 -6.55 -1.75 1.73
CA ASN A 196 -7.65 -1.52 2.63
C ASN A 196 -7.21 -1.90 4.05
N GLY A 197 -7.37 -0.99 4.99
CA GLY A 197 -7.29 -1.31 6.40
C GLY A 197 -8.40 -2.29 6.80
N TYR A 198 -8.28 -2.84 7.99
CA TYR A 198 -9.30 -3.68 8.63
C TYR A 198 -9.50 -5.08 8.05
N GLY A 199 -8.69 -5.52 7.08
CA GLY A 199 -8.63 -6.94 6.69
C GLY A 199 -7.97 -7.80 7.76
N PHE A 200 -8.18 -9.11 7.73
CA PHE A 200 -7.56 -10.05 8.68
C PHE A 200 -6.21 -10.60 8.20
N ASP A 201 -5.50 -9.82 7.42
CA ASP A 201 -4.22 -10.22 6.79
C ASP A 201 -3.17 -10.66 7.80
N ALA A 202 -3.09 -10.02 8.97
CA ALA A 202 -2.16 -10.43 10.02
C ALA A 202 -2.46 -11.85 10.55
N VAL A 203 -3.73 -12.25 10.61
CA VAL A 203 -4.12 -13.63 10.97
C VAL A 203 -3.70 -14.59 9.88
N TYR A 204 -3.98 -14.28 8.61
CA TYR A 204 -3.56 -15.15 7.51
C TYR A 204 -2.04 -15.33 7.47
N GLN A 205 -1.28 -14.25 7.68
CA GLN A 205 0.18 -14.30 7.76
C GLN A 205 0.66 -15.19 8.91
N ALA A 206 0.02 -15.12 10.08
CA ALA A 206 0.38 -15.95 11.24
C ALA A 206 0.13 -17.44 11.02
N PHE A 207 -0.75 -17.80 10.11
CA PHE A 207 -0.96 -19.19 9.66
C PHE A 207 -0.17 -19.55 8.41
N ASN A 208 0.65 -18.66 7.88
CA ASN A 208 1.30 -18.80 6.57
C ASN A 208 0.29 -19.05 5.43
N ALA A 209 -0.91 -18.53 5.58
CA ALA A 209 -1.97 -18.58 4.57
C ALA A 209 -1.85 -17.40 3.61
N THR A 210 -2.01 -17.66 2.32
CA THR A 210 -1.83 -16.69 1.25
C THR A 210 -3.08 -16.60 0.37
N PRO A 211 -4.18 -16.05 0.90
CA PRO A 211 -5.42 -15.97 0.16
C PRO A 211 -5.26 -15.09 -1.08
N GLY A 212 -5.74 -15.60 -2.20
CA GLY A 212 -5.79 -14.82 -3.41
C GLY A 212 -4.57 -14.90 -4.31
N TYR A 213 -3.64 -15.81 -4.05
CA TYR A 213 -2.42 -16.00 -4.84
C TYR A 213 -2.29 -17.41 -5.36
N PHE A 214 -1.69 -17.52 -6.55
CA PHE A 214 -1.05 -18.76 -6.99
C PHE A 214 0.37 -18.79 -6.46
N LEU A 215 0.75 -19.94 -5.96
CA LEU A 215 2.07 -20.23 -5.41
C LEU A 215 2.67 -21.39 -6.20
N LYS A 216 3.98 -21.52 -6.13
CA LYS A 216 4.69 -22.72 -6.60
C LYS A 216 5.04 -23.61 -5.43
N ASP A 217 4.82 -24.88 -5.58
CA ASP A 217 5.39 -25.88 -4.68
C ASP A 217 6.88 -26.17 -5.02
N ASP A 218 7.52 -27.01 -4.23
CA ASP A 218 8.91 -27.38 -4.41
C ASP A 218 9.19 -28.05 -5.79
N SER A 219 8.17 -28.59 -6.45
CA SER A 219 8.27 -29.14 -7.80
C SER A 219 8.13 -28.09 -8.89
N GLY A 220 7.72 -26.87 -8.54
CA GLY A 220 7.40 -25.78 -9.45
C GLY A 220 5.97 -25.82 -9.98
N GLU A 221 5.12 -26.72 -9.49
CA GLU A 221 3.69 -26.76 -9.84
C GLU A 221 2.94 -25.63 -9.14
N LEU A 222 1.96 -25.05 -9.86
CA LEU A 222 1.12 -23.98 -9.35
C LEU A 222 -0.01 -24.53 -8.50
N TYR A 223 -0.20 -23.92 -7.32
CA TYR A 223 -1.36 -24.17 -6.48
C TYR A 223 -2.02 -22.88 -6.02
N TRP A 224 -3.30 -22.96 -5.69
CA TRP A 224 -4.09 -21.81 -5.27
C TRP A 224 -4.05 -21.63 -3.75
N GLY A 225 -3.42 -20.56 -3.27
CA GLY A 225 -3.21 -20.31 -1.84
C GLY A 225 -4.49 -20.18 -1.01
N THR A 226 -5.62 -19.86 -1.65
CA THR A 226 -6.92 -19.78 -0.96
C THR A 226 -7.48 -21.17 -0.56
N THR A 227 -6.98 -22.25 -1.14
CA THR A 227 -7.50 -23.61 -0.93
C THR A 227 -6.56 -24.51 -0.12
N THR A 228 -5.60 -23.93 0.57
CA THR A 228 -4.64 -24.65 1.40
C THR A 228 -5.18 -25.00 2.79
N ASP A 229 -4.52 -25.92 3.48
CA ASP A 229 -4.86 -26.28 4.86
C ASP A 229 -4.61 -25.10 5.83
N GLU A 230 -3.57 -24.33 5.61
CA GLU A 230 -3.23 -23.10 6.34
C GLU A 230 -4.38 -22.08 6.26
N MET A 231 -4.94 -21.92 5.06
CA MET A 231 -6.11 -21.07 4.86
C MET A 231 -7.33 -21.57 5.61
N LYS A 232 -7.54 -22.90 5.64
CA LYS A 232 -8.63 -23.52 6.40
C LYS A 232 -8.46 -23.30 7.91
N GLU A 233 -7.24 -23.40 8.44
CA GLU A 233 -6.95 -23.14 9.86
C GLU A 233 -7.22 -21.68 10.20
N ALA A 234 -6.76 -20.74 9.40
CA ALA A 234 -7.01 -19.31 9.58
C ALA A 234 -8.51 -18.98 9.57
N LEU A 235 -9.26 -19.52 8.60
CA LEU A 235 -10.71 -19.34 8.52
C LEU A 235 -11.45 -19.98 9.69
N THR A 236 -10.98 -21.11 10.19
CA THR A 236 -11.55 -21.77 11.38
C THR A 236 -11.41 -20.87 12.62
N THR A 237 -10.25 -20.25 12.78
CA THR A 237 -10.02 -19.29 13.87
C THR A 237 -10.90 -18.05 13.75
N LEU A 238 -11.00 -17.46 12.55
CA LEU A 238 -11.86 -16.31 12.32
C LEU A 238 -13.35 -16.63 12.56
N HIS A 239 -13.79 -17.85 12.15
CA HIS A 239 -15.13 -18.32 12.43
C HIS A 239 -15.38 -18.48 13.94
N ASP A 240 -14.43 -19.06 14.69
CA ASP A 240 -14.54 -19.18 16.15
C ASP A 240 -14.62 -17.79 16.83
N TRP A 241 -13.83 -16.83 16.38
CA TRP A 241 -13.91 -15.45 16.88
C TRP A 241 -15.26 -14.79 16.57
N TYR A 242 -15.79 -15.06 15.38
CA TYR A 242 -17.11 -14.56 14.98
C TYR A 242 -18.22 -15.15 15.86
N GLU A 243 -18.24 -16.48 16.07
CA GLU A 243 -19.21 -17.17 16.92
C GLU A 243 -19.14 -16.72 18.38
N LYS A 244 -17.95 -16.38 18.88
CA LYS A 244 -17.75 -15.80 20.22
C LYS A 244 -18.15 -14.31 20.30
N GLY A 245 -18.51 -13.70 19.18
CA GLY A 245 -18.83 -12.28 19.09
C GLY A 245 -17.62 -11.37 19.35
N LEU A 246 -16.41 -11.83 19.03
CA LEU A 246 -15.18 -11.02 19.13
C LEU A 246 -15.00 -10.13 17.92
N ILE A 247 -15.49 -10.54 16.75
CA ILE A 247 -15.49 -9.79 15.49
C ILE A 247 -16.83 -9.09 15.33
N ASN A 248 -16.81 -7.92 14.69
CA ASN A 248 -18.01 -7.19 14.30
C ASN A 248 -19.01 -8.13 13.59
N PRO A 249 -20.23 -8.32 14.12
CA PRO A 249 -21.24 -9.20 13.52
C PRO A 249 -21.68 -8.74 12.12
N GLU A 250 -21.49 -7.45 11.83
CA GLU A 250 -21.83 -6.84 10.54
C GLU A 250 -20.61 -6.75 9.58
N VAL A 251 -19.60 -7.57 9.81
CA VAL A 251 -18.35 -7.58 9.03
C VAL A 251 -18.60 -7.65 7.51
N GLY A 252 -19.64 -8.36 7.07
CA GLY A 252 -20.01 -8.53 5.66
C GLY A 252 -20.61 -7.28 5.00
N THR A 253 -20.97 -6.25 5.76
CA THR A 253 -21.59 -5.02 5.25
C THR A 253 -20.89 -3.75 5.73
N THR A 254 -20.00 -3.88 6.70
CA THR A 254 -19.24 -2.78 7.29
C THR A 254 -18.24 -2.22 6.27
N THR A 255 -18.18 -0.90 6.14
CA THR A 255 -17.21 -0.22 5.27
C THR A 255 -15.94 0.17 6.03
N ASN A 256 -14.88 0.53 5.29
CA ASN A 256 -13.67 1.12 5.90
C ASN A 256 -13.98 2.38 6.72
N GLY A 257 -14.92 3.20 6.26
CA GLY A 257 -15.35 4.41 6.98
C GLY A 257 -16.06 4.08 8.29
N ASP A 258 -16.88 3.04 8.32
CA ASP A 258 -17.55 2.59 9.54
C ASP A 258 -16.54 2.06 10.56
N ASN A 259 -15.58 1.25 10.13
CA ASN A 259 -14.51 0.75 10.99
C ASN A 259 -13.62 1.88 11.53
N ALA A 260 -13.28 2.86 10.69
CA ALA A 260 -12.52 4.04 11.14
C ALA A 260 -13.29 4.80 12.25
N ASN A 261 -14.60 4.96 12.10
CA ASN A 261 -15.44 5.56 13.13
C ASN A 261 -15.51 4.72 14.40
N ASN A 262 -15.63 3.40 14.26
CA ASN A 262 -15.69 2.48 15.40
C ASN A 262 -14.38 2.49 16.21
N VAL A 263 -13.23 2.49 15.52
CA VAL A 263 -11.91 2.64 16.15
C VAL A 263 -11.80 4.00 16.86
N LYS A 264 -12.15 5.07 16.17
CA LYS A 264 -12.08 6.44 16.70
C LYS A 264 -12.97 6.65 17.92
N ASN A 265 -14.15 6.06 17.92
CA ASN A 265 -15.13 6.16 19.02
C ASN A 265 -14.84 5.21 20.18
N GLY A 266 -13.82 4.35 20.06
CA GLY A 266 -13.49 3.37 21.10
C GLY A 266 -14.50 2.22 21.25
N THR A 267 -15.24 1.90 20.19
CA THR A 267 -16.19 0.78 20.16
C THR A 267 -15.47 -0.56 20.22
N CYS A 268 -14.30 -0.64 19.60
CA CYS A 268 -13.42 -1.81 19.59
C CYS A 268 -12.00 -1.43 20.03
N GLY A 269 -11.27 -2.42 20.53
CA GLY A 269 -9.90 -2.24 21.02
C GLY A 269 -8.82 -2.87 20.15
N ILE A 270 -9.18 -3.53 19.06
CA ILE A 270 -8.28 -4.24 18.17
C ILE A 270 -8.72 -4.03 16.72
N PHE A 271 -7.78 -3.80 15.83
CA PHE A 271 -7.96 -3.90 14.38
C PHE A 271 -6.66 -4.32 13.69
N MET A 272 -6.71 -4.65 12.42
CA MET A 272 -5.54 -5.00 11.61
C MET A 272 -5.47 -4.09 10.39
N GLY A 273 -4.25 -3.85 9.93
CA GLY A 273 -4.05 -2.97 8.78
C GLY A 273 -2.58 -2.88 8.37
N PRO A 274 -2.30 -2.20 7.26
CA PRO A 274 -0.94 -1.91 6.86
C PRO A 274 -0.23 -1.05 7.90
N TRP A 275 1.09 -1.10 7.92
CA TRP A 275 1.94 -0.40 8.88
C TRP A 275 1.61 1.08 9.08
N TRP A 276 1.11 1.76 8.05
CA TRP A 276 0.77 3.18 8.08
C TRP A 276 -0.65 3.50 8.62
N SER A 277 -1.41 2.50 9.07
CA SER A 277 -2.84 2.67 9.44
C SER A 277 -3.08 3.63 10.61
N LEU A 278 -2.14 3.83 11.52
CA LEU A 278 -2.29 4.77 12.66
C LEU A 278 -2.04 6.24 12.34
N GLY A 279 -2.08 6.62 11.11
CA GLY A 279 -2.08 8.04 10.88
C GLY A 279 -0.99 8.54 9.96
N TYR A 280 -1.20 8.31 8.72
CA TYR A 280 -0.54 9.12 7.74
C TYR A 280 -1.01 10.57 7.90
N GLY A 281 -0.30 11.31 8.77
CA GLY A 281 -0.40 12.75 8.87
C GLY A 281 -1.41 13.36 9.86
N ASN A 282 -2.25 12.58 10.55
CA ASN A 282 -3.14 13.14 11.57
C ASN A 282 -3.45 12.15 12.70
N PRO A 283 -2.81 12.30 13.86
CA PRO A 283 -3.05 11.45 15.02
C PRO A 283 -4.48 11.48 15.55
N ASP A 284 -5.24 12.54 15.27
CA ASP A 284 -6.63 12.66 15.72
C ASP A 284 -7.60 11.85 14.85
N SER A 285 -7.13 11.26 13.74
CA SER A 285 -7.99 10.52 12.82
C SER A 285 -8.49 9.18 13.36
N PHE A 286 -7.88 8.65 14.41
CA PHE A 286 -8.23 7.35 15.00
C PHE A 286 -8.62 7.40 16.48
N ARG A 287 -8.84 8.58 17.06
CA ARG A 287 -9.29 8.71 18.46
C ARG A 287 -10.09 9.97 18.67
N ASN A 288 -11.18 9.86 19.43
CA ASN A 288 -11.89 11.00 20.03
C ASN A 288 -11.42 11.26 21.47
N ASP A 289 -10.80 10.26 22.13
CA ASP A 289 -10.23 10.34 23.46
C ASP A 289 -8.72 10.52 23.37
N ASN A 290 -8.20 11.62 23.86
CA ASN A 290 -6.76 11.92 23.85
C ASN A 290 -5.94 10.96 24.73
N ASN A 291 -6.58 10.19 25.59
CA ASN A 291 -5.93 9.16 26.41
C ASN A 291 -5.86 7.80 25.72
N ALA A 292 -6.56 7.62 24.59
CA ALA A 292 -6.49 6.39 23.84
C ALA A 292 -5.06 6.14 23.30
N ASN A 293 -4.44 5.08 23.75
CA ASN A 293 -3.09 4.70 23.37
C ASN A 293 -3.15 3.49 22.44
N TRP A 294 -3.11 3.74 21.13
CA TRP A 294 -3.07 2.71 20.11
C TRP A 294 -1.63 2.33 19.79
N GLN A 295 -1.32 1.05 19.84
CA GLN A 295 -0.02 0.49 19.52
C GLN A 295 -0.12 -0.55 18.41
N ALA A 296 0.96 -0.69 17.64
CA ALA A 296 1.06 -1.63 16.54
C ALA A 296 2.05 -2.75 16.89
N TYR A 297 1.70 -3.98 16.60
CA TYR A 297 2.54 -5.14 16.86
C TYR A 297 2.46 -6.16 15.74
N PRO A 298 3.53 -6.95 15.49
CA PRO A 298 3.48 -8.11 14.61
C PRO A 298 2.68 -9.23 15.26
N LEU A 299 2.04 -10.05 14.44
CA LEU A 299 1.37 -11.27 14.89
C LEU A 299 2.21 -12.46 14.41
N TYR A 300 2.72 -13.21 15.37
CA TYR A 300 3.64 -14.32 15.09
C TYR A 300 2.90 -15.63 14.87
N THR A 301 3.55 -16.54 14.15
CA THR A 301 3.16 -17.94 14.09
C THR A 301 3.29 -18.61 15.46
N LYS A 302 2.78 -19.82 15.61
CA LYS A 302 2.95 -20.65 16.83
C LYS A 302 4.41 -20.90 17.18
N ASP A 303 5.28 -20.91 16.17
CA ASP A 303 6.72 -21.16 16.31
C ASP A 303 7.53 -19.88 16.55
N GLY A 304 6.85 -18.72 16.61
CA GLY A 304 7.48 -17.44 16.90
C GLY A 304 8.07 -16.75 15.66
N GLU A 305 7.73 -17.19 14.48
CA GLU A 305 8.12 -16.55 13.22
C GLU A 305 7.12 -15.46 12.84
N TRP A 306 7.56 -14.44 12.11
CA TRP A 306 6.71 -13.41 11.56
C TRP A 306 6.72 -13.50 10.04
N ASN A 307 5.59 -13.90 9.46
CA ASN A 307 5.42 -13.95 8.03
C ASN A 307 4.84 -12.65 7.49
N ILE A 308 5.34 -12.20 6.36
CA ILE A 308 4.88 -11.00 5.67
C ILE A 308 4.49 -11.37 4.24
N HIS A 309 3.32 -10.94 3.81
CA HIS A 309 2.95 -11.00 2.40
C HIS A 309 3.58 -9.82 1.66
N MET A 310 4.44 -10.11 0.69
CA MET A 310 5.05 -9.07 -0.14
C MET A 310 4.01 -8.45 -1.06
N LYS A 311 3.99 -7.12 -1.12
CA LYS A 311 3.26 -6.40 -2.16
C LYS A 311 3.98 -6.55 -3.50
N ASP A 312 3.23 -6.59 -4.59
CA ASP A 312 3.86 -6.54 -5.90
C ASP A 312 4.56 -5.19 -6.14
N VAL A 313 5.62 -5.24 -6.93
CA VAL A 313 6.45 -4.07 -7.25
C VAL A 313 5.68 -2.99 -8.01
N GLY A 314 4.63 -3.34 -8.75
CA GLY A 314 3.81 -2.39 -9.50
C GLY A 314 2.35 -2.81 -9.54
N THR A 315 1.46 -1.90 -9.15
CA THR A 315 0.01 -2.14 -9.07
C THR A 315 -0.80 -1.26 -9.99
N THR A 316 -0.25 -0.13 -10.43
CA THR A 316 -0.87 0.80 -11.37
C THR A 316 0.09 1.12 -12.52
N TYR A 317 -0.47 1.51 -13.65
CA TYR A 317 0.28 1.65 -14.89
C TYR A 317 -0.16 2.89 -15.65
N THR A 318 0.77 3.81 -15.94
CA THR A 318 0.46 4.98 -16.76
C THR A 318 0.48 4.58 -18.23
N MET A 319 -0.69 4.34 -18.79
CA MET A 319 -0.89 4.01 -20.21
C MET A 319 -0.81 5.25 -21.07
N VAL A 320 -0.28 5.13 -22.29
CA VAL A 320 -0.24 6.21 -23.28
C VAL A 320 -0.91 5.76 -24.56
N ASN A 321 -1.83 6.61 -25.06
CA ASN A 321 -2.56 6.35 -26.30
C ASN A 321 -1.62 6.19 -27.50
N LYS A 322 -1.83 5.19 -28.33
CA LYS A 322 -1.01 4.97 -29.55
C LYS A 322 -0.99 6.14 -30.51
N ASN A 323 -2.06 6.96 -30.51
CA ASN A 323 -2.17 8.14 -31.37
C ASN A 323 -1.53 9.41 -30.74
N ALA A 324 -0.98 9.30 -29.53
CA ALA A 324 -0.26 10.39 -28.91
C ALA A 324 1.00 10.72 -29.72
N SER A 325 1.30 12.01 -29.85
CA SER A 325 2.52 12.44 -30.54
C SER A 325 3.77 12.07 -29.76
N ASP A 326 4.92 11.99 -30.42
CA ASP A 326 6.20 11.72 -29.76
C ASP A 326 6.53 12.75 -28.68
N ASP A 327 6.12 14.04 -28.88
CA ASP A 327 6.26 15.06 -27.85
C ASP A 327 5.42 14.74 -26.59
N VAL A 328 4.25 14.14 -26.75
CA VAL A 328 3.40 13.71 -25.62
C VAL A 328 4.03 12.52 -24.90
N LYS A 329 4.44 11.50 -25.63
CA LYS A 329 5.12 10.32 -25.05
C LYS A 329 6.37 10.73 -24.27
N LYS A 330 7.20 11.60 -24.86
CA LYS A 330 8.36 12.19 -24.20
C LYS A 330 7.96 12.93 -22.91
N ALA A 331 6.91 13.75 -22.97
CA ALA A 331 6.48 14.52 -21.81
C ALA A 331 5.99 13.63 -20.66
N ILE A 332 5.32 12.53 -20.94
CA ILE A 332 4.91 11.55 -19.91
C ILE A 332 6.13 10.98 -19.17
N VAL A 333 7.18 10.61 -19.90
CA VAL A 333 8.43 10.13 -19.29
C VAL A 333 9.11 11.23 -18.47
N ILE A 334 9.13 12.47 -18.97
CA ILE A 334 9.70 13.62 -18.22
C ILE A 334 8.91 13.89 -16.95
N MET A 335 7.58 13.81 -16.99
CA MET A 335 6.75 13.99 -15.78
C MET A 335 7.06 12.96 -14.71
N ASN A 336 7.30 11.71 -15.09
CA ASN A 336 7.75 10.69 -14.17
C ASN A 336 9.12 11.01 -13.55
N ASN A 337 10.08 11.48 -14.35
CA ASN A 337 11.38 11.93 -13.85
C ASN A 337 11.26 13.09 -12.85
N VAL A 338 10.37 14.06 -13.15
CA VAL A 338 10.13 15.22 -12.28
C VAL A 338 9.57 14.79 -10.94
N LEU A 339 8.60 13.87 -10.92
CA LEU A 339 8.04 13.36 -9.69
C LEU A 339 9.12 12.73 -8.80
N VAL A 340 9.97 11.88 -9.36
CA VAL A 340 11.02 11.19 -8.61
C VAL A 340 12.11 12.15 -8.13
N ARG A 341 12.54 13.09 -8.97
CA ARG A 341 13.67 13.97 -8.68
C ARG A 341 13.29 15.18 -7.85
N ASP A 342 12.15 15.78 -8.15
CA ASP A 342 11.79 17.13 -7.70
C ASP A 342 10.67 17.10 -6.62
N GLU A 343 10.17 15.92 -6.22
CA GLU A 343 9.10 15.79 -5.22
C GLU A 343 9.38 16.60 -3.96
N SER A 344 10.63 16.57 -3.51
CA SER A 344 11.07 17.29 -2.31
C SER A 344 11.06 18.83 -2.46
N THR A 345 10.88 19.38 -3.65
CA THR A 345 10.80 20.83 -3.89
C THR A 345 9.38 21.38 -3.75
N PHE A 346 8.37 20.50 -3.74
CA PHE A 346 6.98 20.91 -3.68
C PHE A 346 6.54 21.23 -2.24
N ASP A 347 5.53 22.10 -2.14
CA ASP A 347 4.89 22.40 -0.87
C ASP A 347 4.09 21.17 -0.39
N THR A 348 4.46 20.64 0.77
CA THR A 348 3.84 19.44 1.34
C THR A 348 2.42 19.66 1.85
N SER A 349 1.99 20.93 2.00
CA SER A 349 0.60 21.24 2.34
C SER A 349 -0.38 20.93 1.21
N VAL A 350 0.12 20.81 -0.02
CA VAL A 350 -0.65 20.37 -1.18
C VAL A 350 -0.34 18.91 -1.45
N ALA A 351 -1.33 18.05 -1.24
CA ALA A 351 -1.13 16.61 -1.37
C ALA A 351 -0.55 16.22 -2.74
N ILE A 352 0.49 15.40 -2.72
CA ILE A 352 1.16 14.89 -3.94
C ILE A 352 0.20 14.12 -4.86
N GLY A 353 -0.92 13.64 -4.35
CA GLY A 353 -2.00 13.04 -5.15
C GLY A 353 -2.58 13.96 -6.24
N TRP A 354 -2.34 15.29 -6.16
CA TRP A 354 -2.69 16.25 -7.18
C TRP A 354 -1.69 16.34 -8.34
N TYR A 355 -0.52 15.68 -8.21
CA TYR A 355 0.40 15.58 -9.32
C TYR A 355 -0.23 14.80 -10.47
N PRO A 356 -0.24 15.36 -11.69
CA PRO A 356 -0.89 14.73 -12.84
C PRO A 356 -0.29 13.36 -13.17
N LEU A 357 -1.12 12.35 -13.38
CA LEU A 357 -0.68 10.98 -13.66
C LEU A 357 0.34 10.49 -12.61
N ARG A 358 0.10 10.81 -11.34
CA ARG A 358 1.02 10.40 -10.28
C ARG A 358 1.39 8.93 -10.43
N ASN A 359 2.65 8.71 -10.70
CA ASN A 359 3.24 7.38 -10.79
C ASN A 359 4.26 7.26 -9.66
N CYS A 360 3.82 6.70 -8.53
CA CYS A 360 4.69 6.55 -7.36
C CYS A 360 5.87 5.63 -7.75
N MET A 361 7.08 6.10 -7.51
CA MET A 361 8.30 5.32 -7.77
C MET A 361 9.25 5.46 -6.59
N ALA A 362 9.37 4.38 -5.84
CA ALA A 362 10.35 4.22 -4.79
C ALA A 362 11.17 2.95 -5.06
N ALA A 363 12.47 2.99 -4.76
CA ALA A 363 13.30 1.80 -4.85
C ALA A 363 12.76 0.71 -3.90
N THR A 364 12.77 -0.54 -4.29
CA THR A 364 12.23 -1.64 -3.46
C THR A 364 12.97 -1.76 -2.14
N ASP A 365 14.26 -1.43 -2.12
CA ASP A 365 15.16 -1.43 -0.96
C ASP A 365 15.23 -0.06 -0.23
N GLU A 366 14.32 0.86 -0.52
CA GLU A 366 14.35 2.22 0.04
C GLU A 366 14.22 2.22 1.56
N CYS A 367 13.36 1.38 2.11
CA CYS A 367 13.14 1.33 3.55
C CYS A 367 14.35 0.80 4.33
N GLU A 368 15.08 -0.18 3.77
CA GLU A 368 16.31 -0.66 4.37
C GLU A 368 17.38 0.44 4.41
N TYR A 369 17.54 1.14 3.31
CA TYR A 369 18.42 2.30 3.22
C TYR A 369 18.04 3.40 4.22
N GLU A 370 16.76 3.71 4.33
CA GLU A 370 16.25 4.70 5.28
C GLU A 370 16.52 4.30 6.73
N TYR A 371 16.29 3.03 7.06
CA TYR A 371 16.60 2.50 8.39
C TYR A 371 18.07 2.67 8.74
N ASP A 372 18.97 2.24 7.87
CA ASP A 372 20.42 2.33 8.09
C ASP A 372 20.88 3.79 8.22
N ALA A 373 20.33 4.68 7.38
CA ALA A 373 20.62 6.11 7.46
C ALA A 373 20.16 6.73 8.79
N LEU A 374 18.97 6.39 9.24
CA LEU A 374 18.41 6.89 10.51
C LEU A 374 19.21 6.36 11.69
N MET A 375 19.60 5.09 11.69
CA MET A 375 20.47 4.53 12.73
C MET A 375 21.82 5.24 12.79
N GLY A 376 22.46 5.51 11.66
CA GLY A 376 23.69 6.28 11.59
C GLY A 376 23.55 7.69 12.19
N ILE A 377 22.43 8.38 11.87
CA ILE A 377 22.16 9.72 12.42
C ILE A 377 21.88 9.67 13.92
N ILE A 378 21.11 8.70 14.40
CA ILE A 378 20.76 8.54 15.81
C ILE A 378 22.00 8.21 16.65
N LYS A 379 22.87 7.35 16.15
CA LYS A 379 24.13 6.99 16.78
C LYS A 379 25.19 8.10 16.72
N GLY A 380 24.94 9.16 15.93
CA GLY A 380 25.87 10.27 15.71
C GLY A 380 27.05 9.92 14.79
N GLU A 381 26.96 8.85 14.03
CA GLU A 381 27.95 8.38 13.05
C GLU A 381 27.87 9.15 11.74
N ALA A 382 26.71 9.73 11.44
CA ALA A 382 26.40 10.50 10.24
C ALA A 382 25.45 11.68 10.54
N SER A 383 25.35 12.60 9.60
CA SER A 383 24.35 13.67 9.60
C SER A 383 23.34 13.45 8.45
N ALA A 384 22.17 14.07 8.53
CA ALA A 384 21.20 14.03 7.43
C ALA A 384 21.79 14.59 6.12
N ASP A 385 22.73 15.55 6.22
CA ASP A 385 23.37 16.17 5.06
C ASP A 385 24.29 15.19 4.30
N ASP A 386 24.79 14.15 4.96
CA ASP A 386 25.64 13.14 4.33
C ASP A 386 24.85 12.29 3.31
N TYR A 387 23.52 12.28 3.43
CA TYR A 387 22.62 11.53 2.53
C TYR A 387 22.01 12.40 1.42
N GLN A 388 22.35 13.69 1.36
CA GLN A 388 21.92 14.60 0.31
C GLN A 388 22.69 14.34 -1.01
N GLN A 389 22.45 13.21 -1.63
CA GLN A 389 23.07 12.86 -2.90
C GLN A 389 22.08 13.07 -4.03
N GLY A 390 22.17 14.24 -4.70
CA GLY A 390 21.40 14.48 -5.91
C GLY A 390 21.67 13.40 -6.96
N GLY A 391 20.62 12.85 -7.57
CA GLY A 391 20.71 11.87 -8.63
C GLY A 391 20.76 10.39 -8.22
N SER A 392 20.64 10.08 -6.94
CA SER A 392 20.54 8.71 -6.44
C SER A 392 19.09 8.20 -6.51
N LYS A 393 18.89 6.86 -6.53
CA LYS A 393 17.58 6.23 -6.42
C LYS A 393 16.82 6.59 -5.11
N PHE A 394 17.53 7.10 -4.11
CA PHE A 394 16.99 7.51 -2.80
C PHE A 394 16.88 9.03 -2.64
N ASN A 395 16.95 9.79 -3.70
CA ASN A 395 17.01 11.26 -3.65
C ASN A 395 15.81 11.92 -2.93
N GLY A 396 14.64 11.28 -2.92
CA GLY A 396 13.45 11.79 -2.24
C GLY A 396 13.53 11.75 -0.72
N LEU A 397 14.40 10.91 -0.14
CA LEU A 397 14.44 10.66 1.31
C LEU A 397 15.14 11.73 2.12
N TYR A 398 16.16 12.40 1.58
CA TYR A 398 17.07 13.22 2.41
C TYR A 398 16.37 14.34 3.20
N LYS A 399 15.31 14.92 2.68
CA LYS A 399 14.56 15.96 3.40
C LYS A 399 13.80 15.41 4.61
N ASN A 400 13.36 14.18 4.50
CA ASN A 400 12.61 13.53 5.57
C ASN A 400 13.54 13.01 6.66
N LEU A 401 14.73 12.54 6.32
CA LEU A 401 15.67 11.92 7.26
C LEU A 401 15.96 12.77 8.50
N ALA A 402 16.12 14.09 8.34
CA ALA A 402 16.39 14.98 9.46
C ALA A 402 15.17 15.10 10.40
N ASN A 403 13.97 15.26 9.84
CA ASN A 403 12.73 15.31 10.62
C ASN A 403 12.45 13.98 11.30
N ASP A 404 12.67 12.91 10.58
CA ASP A 404 12.41 11.55 11.02
C ASP A 404 13.38 11.16 12.15
N ALA A 405 14.66 11.50 12.01
CA ALA A 405 15.65 11.31 13.07
C ALA A 405 15.34 12.16 14.32
N ALA A 406 14.89 13.39 14.16
CA ALA A 406 14.47 14.23 15.28
C ALA A 406 13.25 13.62 16.01
N THR A 407 12.26 13.16 15.23
CA THR A 407 11.06 12.50 15.77
C THR A 407 11.41 11.22 16.54
N LEU A 408 12.33 10.40 16.01
CA LEU A 408 12.79 9.20 16.71
C LEU A 408 13.53 9.54 18.00
N LYS A 409 14.37 10.56 17.99
CA LYS A 409 15.08 11.02 19.22
C LYS A 409 14.14 11.43 20.33
N ASP A 410 12.98 11.99 19.99
CA ASP A 410 11.99 12.41 20.98
C ASP A 410 11.26 11.23 21.65
N VAL A 411 11.32 10.04 21.05
CA VAL A 411 10.62 8.85 21.56
C VAL A 411 11.57 7.76 22.07
N ILE A 412 12.87 7.91 21.82
CA ILE A 412 13.88 6.97 22.31
C ILE A 412 14.02 7.09 23.82
N SER A 413 14.03 5.95 24.51
CA SER A 413 14.23 5.86 25.95
C SER A 413 15.58 6.48 26.37
N GLU A 414 15.59 7.15 27.53
CA GLU A 414 16.81 7.70 28.11
C GLU A 414 17.90 6.63 28.39
N ASP A 415 17.51 5.37 28.53
CA ASP A 415 18.43 4.25 28.76
C ASP A 415 19.11 3.75 27.49
N TYR A 416 18.70 4.23 26.31
CA TYR A 416 19.34 3.84 25.06
C TYR A 416 20.62 4.63 24.83
N ASP A 417 21.74 3.93 24.81
CA ASP A 417 23.10 4.51 24.73
C ASP A 417 23.68 4.59 23.30
N GLY A 418 22.94 4.09 22.30
CA GLY A 418 23.38 4.08 20.90
C GLY A 418 24.42 3.00 20.55
N SER A 419 24.76 2.09 21.48
CA SER A 419 25.79 1.05 21.26
C SER A 419 25.30 -0.11 20.39
N ARG A 420 24.02 -0.26 20.18
CA ARG A 420 23.36 -1.31 19.41
C ARG A 420 22.22 -0.73 18.56
N ASP A 421 21.65 -1.56 17.72
CA ASP A 421 20.45 -1.15 16.98
C ASP A 421 19.26 -0.96 17.93
N LEU A 422 18.38 -0.01 17.56
CA LEU A 422 17.13 0.22 18.27
C LEU A 422 16.22 -1.01 18.17
N THR A 423 15.53 -1.27 19.26
CA THR A 423 14.42 -2.23 19.30
C THR A 423 13.14 -1.53 19.76
N VAL A 424 12.01 -2.18 19.60
CA VAL A 424 10.71 -1.65 20.04
C VAL A 424 10.69 -1.27 21.51
N THR A 425 11.45 -2.00 22.35
CA THR A 425 11.53 -1.74 23.79
C THR A 425 12.34 -0.49 24.16
N ASP A 426 13.08 0.06 23.21
CA ASP A 426 13.86 1.28 23.41
C ASP A 426 13.08 2.56 23.18
N MET A 427 11.80 2.44 22.87
CA MET A 427 10.96 3.58 22.48
C MET A 427 9.77 3.74 23.41
N ASP A 428 9.54 4.99 23.84
CA ASP A 428 8.27 5.35 24.46
C ASP A 428 7.22 5.61 23.37
N VAL A 429 6.37 4.63 23.22
CA VAL A 429 5.36 4.57 22.17
C VAL A 429 4.06 5.33 22.47
N ASN A 430 4.01 6.11 23.54
CA ASN A 430 2.87 6.99 23.85
C ASN A 430 2.78 8.20 22.91
N THR A 431 3.65 8.30 21.95
CA THR A 431 3.64 9.40 21.00
C THR A 431 2.68 9.15 19.86
N ASN A 432 1.85 10.11 19.59
CA ASN A 432 0.87 10.09 18.52
C ASN A 432 1.40 10.66 17.20
N ASN A 433 2.67 10.53 16.95
CA ASN A 433 3.27 11.05 15.75
C ASN A 433 3.12 10.03 14.60
N GLY A 434 2.44 10.40 13.51
CA GLY A 434 2.23 9.52 12.36
C GLY A 434 3.51 9.06 11.67
N GLN A 435 4.59 9.81 11.78
CA GLN A 435 5.94 9.43 11.35
C GLN A 435 6.46 8.23 12.12
N PHE A 436 6.11 8.13 13.38
CA PHE A 436 6.50 7.05 14.27
C PHE A 436 6.08 5.68 13.75
N ASN A 437 4.88 5.55 13.18
CA ASN A 437 4.38 4.26 12.70
C ASN A 437 5.22 3.69 11.56
N ARG A 438 5.78 4.53 10.71
CA ARG A 438 6.67 4.10 9.64
C ARG A 438 7.94 3.48 10.22
N PHE A 439 8.56 4.15 11.19
CA PHE A 439 9.75 3.64 11.86
C PHE A 439 9.44 2.42 12.71
N TYR A 440 8.30 2.41 13.35
CA TYR A 440 7.85 1.29 14.13
C TYR A 440 7.73 0.03 13.26
N ALA A 441 7.13 0.13 12.10
CA ALA A 441 7.05 -0.97 11.15
C ALA A 441 8.42 -1.44 10.66
N LEU A 442 9.37 -0.51 10.47
CA LEU A 442 10.75 -0.83 10.08
C LEU A 442 11.55 -1.49 11.21
N LEU A 443 11.25 -1.15 12.46
CA LEU A 443 11.94 -1.66 13.64
C LEU A 443 11.33 -2.94 14.18
N ILE A 444 10.05 -3.19 13.87
CA ILE A 444 9.37 -4.42 14.30
C ILE A 444 10.04 -5.63 13.65
N GLY A 445 10.48 -6.56 14.50
CA GLY A 445 11.05 -7.82 14.05
C GLY A 445 12.51 -7.73 13.64
N ASP A 446 13.31 -6.87 14.28
CA ASP A 446 14.75 -6.77 14.04
C ASP A 446 15.11 -6.70 12.55
N ARG A 447 14.45 -5.81 11.82
CA ARG A 447 14.45 -5.66 10.38
C ARG A 447 13.45 -6.62 9.68
N PRO A 448 12.31 -6.11 9.20
CA PRO A 448 11.34 -6.93 8.46
C PRO A 448 11.95 -7.65 7.26
N TYR A 449 13.06 -7.16 6.72
CA TYR A 449 13.79 -7.80 5.62
C TYR A 449 14.47 -9.10 5.98
N ALA A 450 14.92 -9.27 7.23
CA ALA A 450 15.57 -10.50 7.68
C ALA A 450 14.58 -11.68 7.75
N THR A 451 13.29 -11.39 7.84
CA THR A 451 12.19 -12.38 7.82
C THR A 451 11.62 -12.61 6.42
N LEU A 452 12.03 -11.80 5.43
CA LEU A 452 11.69 -12.03 4.03
C LEU A 452 12.63 -13.09 3.45
N GLU A 453 12.43 -14.32 3.85
CA GLU A 453 13.11 -15.45 3.23
C GLU A 453 12.78 -15.48 1.71
N PRO A 454 13.70 -15.97 0.87
CA PRO A 454 13.54 -15.98 -0.58
C PRO A 454 12.22 -16.57 -1.07
N ASP A 455 11.65 -17.48 -0.31
CA ASP A 455 10.39 -18.16 -0.66
C ASP A 455 9.19 -17.21 -0.67
N HIS A 456 9.22 -16.12 0.08
CA HIS A 456 8.14 -15.11 0.09
C HIS A 456 8.19 -14.20 -1.15
N LYS A 457 9.32 -14.09 -1.83
CA LYS A 457 9.45 -13.34 -3.10
C LYS A 457 8.72 -14.00 -4.27
N ILE A 458 8.38 -15.26 -4.16
CA ILE A 458 7.75 -16.05 -5.22
C ILE A 458 6.31 -15.60 -5.49
N TYR A 459 5.63 -15.03 -4.51
CA TYR A 459 4.22 -14.69 -4.60
C TYR A 459 3.91 -13.60 -5.63
N SER A 460 4.74 -12.58 -5.71
CA SER A 460 4.55 -11.50 -6.66
C SER A 460 4.85 -11.91 -8.10
N GLU A 461 5.78 -12.84 -8.34
CA GLU A 461 6.11 -13.32 -9.69
C GLU A 461 4.98 -14.11 -10.34
N LEU A 462 4.23 -14.88 -9.55
CA LEU A 462 3.18 -15.75 -10.09
C LEU A 462 1.89 -15.01 -10.43
N TYR A 463 1.57 -14.00 -9.65
CA TYR A 463 0.31 -13.28 -9.79
C TYR A 463 0.21 -12.52 -11.13
N TYR A 464 1.33 -11.98 -11.62
CA TYR A 464 1.38 -11.11 -12.79
C TYR A 464 1.89 -11.78 -14.06
N THR A 465 2.47 -12.97 -13.97
CA THR A 465 2.99 -13.69 -15.13
C THR A 465 1.97 -14.58 -15.83
N ILE A 466 0.80 -14.78 -15.20
CA ILE A 466 -0.26 -15.61 -15.78
C ILE A 466 -1.33 -14.72 -16.39
N ASP A 467 -1.28 -14.56 -17.70
CA ASP A 467 -2.35 -13.93 -18.47
C ASP A 467 -3.70 -14.63 -18.22
N GLY A 468 -4.72 -13.84 -17.93
CA GLY A 468 -6.06 -14.38 -17.70
C GLY A 468 -6.41 -14.62 -16.23
N MET A 469 -5.49 -14.36 -15.28
CA MET A 469 -5.78 -14.43 -13.84
C MET A 469 -6.97 -13.54 -13.44
N ASP A 470 -7.05 -12.34 -13.96
CA ASP A 470 -8.18 -11.45 -13.69
C ASP A 470 -9.50 -11.98 -14.23
N THR A 471 -9.46 -12.67 -15.36
CA THR A 471 -10.62 -13.38 -15.92
C THR A 471 -11.01 -14.53 -14.99
N TYR A 472 -10.05 -15.30 -14.51
CA TYR A 472 -10.29 -16.38 -13.56
C TYR A 472 -10.88 -15.86 -12.24
N TRP A 473 -10.36 -14.77 -11.72
CA TRP A 473 -10.88 -14.08 -10.54
C TRP A 473 -12.34 -13.66 -10.72
N THR A 474 -12.65 -13.02 -11.84
CA THR A 474 -14.01 -12.59 -12.16
C THR A 474 -14.95 -13.80 -12.26
N LEU A 475 -14.51 -14.87 -12.91
CA LEU A 475 -15.29 -16.10 -13.03
C LEU A 475 -15.44 -16.84 -11.70
N SER A 476 -14.40 -16.89 -10.87
CA SER A 476 -14.48 -17.55 -9.56
C SER A 476 -15.40 -16.82 -8.61
N LEU A 477 -15.42 -15.49 -8.61
CA LEU A 477 -16.36 -14.68 -7.85
C LEU A 477 -17.82 -14.90 -8.29
N ILE A 478 -18.08 -15.03 -9.60
CA ILE A 478 -19.41 -15.35 -10.12
C ILE A 478 -19.84 -16.75 -9.66
N HIS A 479 -18.94 -17.71 -9.63
CA HIS A 479 -19.25 -19.08 -9.17
C HIS A 479 -19.43 -19.17 -7.65
N ILE A 480 -18.75 -18.36 -6.87
CA ILE A 480 -18.89 -18.33 -5.41
C ILE A 480 -20.15 -17.55 -5.00
N SER A 481 -20.45 -16.45 -5.67
CA SER A 481 -21.60 -15.60 -5.33
C SER A 481 -22.95 -16.07 -5.90
N GLU A 482 -23.00 -16.99 -6.86
CA GLU A 482 -24.23 -17.47 -7.50
C GLU A 482 -24.46 -18.99 -7.50
N PRO A 483 -24.16 -19.76 -6.43
CA PRO A 483 -24.49 -21.19 -6.41
C PRO A 483 -26.01 -21.46 -6.42
N THR A 484 -26.83 -20.44 -6.23
CA THR A 484 -28.30 -20.57 -6.12
C THR A 484 -29.07 -20.33 -7.42
N ARG A 485 -28.48 -19.68 -8.42
CA ARG A 485 -29.18 -19.45 -9.71
C ARG A 485 -29.21 -20.67 -10.64
N LEU A 486 -28.22 -21.53 -10.58
CA LEU A 486 -28.16 -22.75 -11.41
C LEU A 486 -29.11 -23.87 -10.95
N ARG A 487 -29.68 -23.80 -9.75
CA ARG A 487 -30.68 -24.78 -9.26
C ARG A 487 -32.14 -24.46 -9.65
N ARG A 488 -32.40 -23.37 -10.35
CA ARG A 488 -33.77 -23.00 -10.79
C ARG A 488 -34.03 -23.23 -12.28
N ILE A 489 -33.14 -23.86 -13.03
CA ILE A 489 -33.29 -24.18 -14.45
C ILE A 489 -33.13 -25.68 -14.67
N SER A 490 -33.63 -26.50 -13.77
CA SER A 490 -33.86 -27.95 -14.04
C SER A 490 -35.27 -28.34 -13.58
#